data_25906430925d8edf6f4c98c587992000
#
_entry.id   25906430925d8edf6f4c98c587992000
#
_cell.length_a   1.000
_cell.length_b   1.000
_cell.length_c   1.000
_cell.angle_alpha   90.00
_cell.angle_beta   90.00
_cell.angle_gamma   90.00
#
_symmetry.space_group_name_H-M   'P 1'
#
loop_
_entity.id
_entity.type
_entity.pdbx_description
1 polymer ?
#
loop_
_entity_poly.entity_id
_entity_poly.type
_entity_poly.pdbx_seq_one_letter_code
_entity_poly.pdbx_strand_id
1 'polypeptide(L)'
;MMVLVSYDVSTISGGGKNRLRKVSKECQNYGQRVQNSVFEIDVDYGTFLKVKDKLLKLIDENEDSLRFYYLGNNWKRRVEHYGAKQTYDPEGVIIL
;
A
#
# COMPACT_ATOMS: atom_id res chain seq x y z
N MET A 1 15.80 -1.41 -1.84
CA MET A 1 14.82 -0.41 -1.39
C MET A 1 13.76 -1.12 -0.57
N MET A 2 13.59 -0.71 0.67
CA MET A 2 12.62 -1.30 1.59
C MET A 2 11.37 -0.43 1.68
N VAL A 3 10.21 -1.02 1.46
CA VAL A 3 8.94 -0.31 1.50
C VAL A 3 7.92 -1.14 2.27
N LEU A 4 7.18 -0.49 3.16
CA LEU A 4 5.97 -1.09 3.72
C LEU A 4 4.78 -0.65 2.89
N VAL A 5 3.99 -1.60 2.46
CA VAL A 5 2.74 -1.36 1.75
C VAL A 5 1.58 -1.69 2.68
N SER A 6 0.75 -0.69 2.95
CA SER A 6 -0.44 -0.85 3.76
C SER A 6 -1.66 -0.56 2.90
N TYR A 7 -2.67 -1.41 2.97
CA TYR A 7 -3.88 -1.21 2.18
C TYR A 7 -5.12 -1.45 3.02
N ASP A 8 -6.18 -0.76 2.64
CA ASP A 8 -7.51 -0.92 3.22
C ASP A 8 -8.49 -0.94 2.06
N VAL A 9 -9.02 -2.11 1.77
CA VAL A 9 -9.92 -2.33 0.65
C VAL A 9 -11.33 -2.56 1.18
N SER A 10 -12.27 -1.75 0.69
CA SER A 10 -13.67 -1.90 1.08
C SER A 10 -14.23 -3.20 0.52
N THR A 11 -14.79 -4.02 1.39
CA THR A 11 -15.45 -5.28 0.98
C THR A 11 -16.97 -5.20 1.00
N ILE A 12 -17.51 -4.01 1.26
CA ILE A 12 -18.95 -3.79 1.35
C ILE A 12 -19.58 -3.78 -0.04
N SER A 13 -18.93 -3.10 -0.99
CA SER A 13 -19.44 -3.01 -2.35
C SER A 13 -19.06 -4.23 -3.17
N GLY A 14 -19.76 -4.43 -4.30
CA GLY A 14 -19.45 -5.51 -5.23
C GLY A 14 -18.03 -5.39 -5.77
N GLY A 15 -17.32 -6.51 -5.83
CA GLY A 15 -15.96 -6.56 -6.33
C GLY A 15 -14.88 -6.28 -5.28
N GLY A 16 -15.25 -5.82 -4.07
CA GLY A 16 -14.27 -5.50 -3.03
C GLY A 16 -13.43 -6.68 -2.59
N LYS A 17 -14.08 -7.83 -2.38
CA LYS A 17 -13.34 -9.05 -1.99
C LYS A 17 -12.36 -9.48 -3.07
N ASN A 18 -12.72 -9.33 -4.32
CA ASN A 18 -11.85 -9.68 -5.44
C ASN A 18 -10.67 -8.72 -5.53
N ARG A 19 -10.91 -7.42 -5.35
CA ARG A 19 -9.84 -6.41 -5.31
C ARG A 19 -8.87 -6.70 -4.18
N LEU A 20 -9.39 -7.00 -2.99
CA LEU A 20 -8.57 -7.33 -1.82
C LEU A 20 -7.67 -8.53 -2.11
N ARG A 21 -8.23 -9.58 -2.68
CA ARG A 21 -7.47 -10.77 -3.03
C ARG A 21 -6.35 -10.47 -4.03
N LYS A 22 -6.65 -9.67 -5.04
CA LYS A 22 -5.67 -9.31 -6.07
C LYS A 22 -4.54 -8.44 -5.52
N VAL A 23 -4.88 -7.47 -4.68
CA VAL A 23 -3.88 -6.60 -4.02
C VAL A 23 -2.96 -7.44 -3.13
N SER A 24 -3.54 -8.30 -2.31
CA SER A 24 -2.78 -9.18 -1.42
C SER A 24 -1.85 -10.10 -2.21
N LYS A 25 -2.35 -10.68 -3.29
CA LYS A 25 -1.54 -11.58 -4.10
C LYS A 25 -0.38 -10.85 -4.78
N GLU A 26 -0.61 -9.66 -5.27
CA GLU A 26 0.45 -8.87 -5.88
C GLU A 26 1.55 -8.55 -4.87
N CYS A 27 1.16 -8.15 -3.66
CA CYS A 27 2.12 -7.90 -2.60
C CYS A 27 2.91 -9.17 -2.24
N GLN A 28 2.24 -10.32 -2.19
CA GLN A 28 2.88 -11.59 -1.88
C GLN A 28 3.92 -11.99 -2.92
N ASN A 29 3.74 -11.61 -4.17
CA ASN A 29 4.68 -11.93 -5.24
C ASN A 29 6.04 -11.25 -5.04
N TYR A 30 6.08 -10.15 -4.31
CA TYR A 30 7.29 -9.32 -4.19
C TYR A 30 7.76 -9.14 -2.75
N GLY A 31 6.97 -9.50 -1.77
CA GLY A 31 7.31 -9.23 -0.40
C GLY A 31 6.73 -10.23 0.58
N GLN A 32 6.79 -9.86 1.84
CA GLN A 32 6.40 -10.70 2.95
C GLN A 32 5.33 -10.01 3.78
N ARG A 33 4.27 -10.74 4.11
CA ARG A 33 3.22 -10.22 4.97
C ARG A 33 3.74 -10.06 6.40
N VAL A 34 3.55 -8.87 6.96
CA VAL A 34 3.90 -8.59 8.37
C VAL A 34 2.66 -8.43 9.23
N GLN A 35 1.56 -8.00 8.65
CA GLN A 35 0.23 -7.97 9.27
C GLN A 35 -0.82 -8.23 8.19
N ASN A 36 -2.08 -8.33 8.58
CA ASN A 36 -3.14 -8.72 7.64
C ASN A 36 -3.16 -7.90 6.34
N SER A 37 -2.97 -6.60 6.45
CA SER A 37 -3.00 -5.70 5.30
C SER A 37 -1.72 -4.88 5.18
N VAL A 38 -0.60 -5.43 5.66
CA VAL A 38 0.70 -4.79 5.59
C VAL A 38 1.73 -5.77 5.07
N PHE A 39 2.43 -5.36 4.03
CA PHE A 39 3.51 -6.14 3.43
C PHE A 39 4.81 -5.36 3.45
N GLU A 40 5.90 -6.07 3.67
CA GLU A 40 7.25 -5.54 3.57
C GLU A 40 7.83 -6.00 2.25
N ILE A 41 8.26 -5.06 1.42
CA ILE A 41 8.80 -5.33 0.09
C ILE A 41 10.21 -4.77 0.02
N ASP A 42 11.17 -5.61 -0.37
CA ASP A 42 12.56 -5.18 -0.60
C ASP A 42 12.92 -5.50 -2.04
N VAL A 43 12.90 -4.50 -2.89
CA VAL A 43 13.16 -4.62 -4.32
C VAL A 43 13.92 -3.39 -4.81
N ASP A 44 14.46 -3.46 -6.01
CA ASP A 44 15.06 -2.28 -6.64
C ASP A 44 13.97 -1.27 -7.03
N TYR A 45 14.39 -0.04 -7.29
CA TYR A 45 13.46 1.05 -7.58
C TYR A 45 12.61 0.78 -8.82
N GLY A 46 13.22 0.27 -9.88
CA GLY A 46 12.49 -0.06 -11.11
C GLY A 46 11.39 -1.09 -10.89
N THR A 47 11.71 -2.15 -10.15
CA THR A 47 10.73 -3.17 -9.79
C THR A 47 9.63 -2.59 -8.92
N PHE A 48 10.00 -1.74 -7.95
CA PHE A 48 9.02 -1.09 -7.09
C PHE A 48 8.02 -0.25 -7.89
N LEU A 49 8.49 0.51 -8.88
CA LEU A 49 7.60 1.31 -9.71
C LEU A 49 6.56 0.46 -10.44
N LYS A 50 6.96 -0.73 -10.90
CA LYS A 50 6.03 -1.67 -11.54
C LYS A 50 4.99 -2.18 -10.56
N VAL A 51 5.42 -2.54 -9.35
CA VAL A 51 4.51 -3.01 -8.30
C VAL A 51 3.51 -1.92 -7.93
N LYS A 52 4.01 -0.71 -7.70
CA LYS A 52 3.18 0.44 -7.36
C LYS A 52 2.14 0.72 -8.43
N ASP A 53 2.55 0.77 -9.69
CA ASP A 53 1.65 1.00 -10.81
C ASP A 53 0.54 -0.05 -10.86
N LYS A 54 0.90 -1.29 -10.70
CA LYS A 54 -0.06 -2.39 -10.73
C LYS A 54 -1.03 -2.32 -9.56
N LEU A 55 -0.54 -2.04 -8.36
CA LEU A 55 -1.41 -1.89 -7.18
C LEU A 55 -2.39 -0.73 -7.37
N LEU A 56 -1.93 0.40 -7.89
CA LEU A 56 -2.80 1.55 -8.13
C LEU A 56 -3.89 1.25 -9.15
N LYS A 57 -3.63 0.36 -10.11
CA LYS A 57 -4.64 -0.07 -11.08
C LYS A 57 -5.63 -1.07 -10.50
N LEU A 58 -5.25 -1.78 -9.45
CA LEU A 58 -6.12 -2.79 -8.83
C LEU A 58 -7.13 -2.19 -7.88
N ILE A 59 -6.80 -1.09 -7.19
CA ILE A 59 -7.68 -0.49 -6.20
C ILE A 59 -8.76 0.38 -6.86
N ASP A 60 -9.83 0.61 -6.11
CA ASP A 60 -10.83 1.62 -6.43
C ASP A 60 -10.54 2.84 -5.55
N GLU A 61 -10.06 3.93 -6.15
CA GLU A 61 -9.64 5.11 -5.40
C GLU A 61 -10.77 5.78 -4.62
N ASN A 62 -12.02 5.52 -4.98
CA ASN A 62 -13.18 6.06 -4.28
C ASN A 62 -13.52 5.29 -3.02
N GLU A 63 -13.09 4.04 -2.91
CA GLU A 63 -13.49 3.17 -1.80
C GLU A 63 -12.30 2.58 -1.03
N ASP A 64 -11.17 2.43 -1.71
CA ASP A 64 -9.98 1.76 -1.15
C ASP A 64 -8.91 2.78 -0.83
N SER A 65 -7.97 2.41 0.05
CA SER A 65 -6.78 3.21 0.30
C SER A 65 -5.53 2.36 0.22
N LEU A 66 -4.42 3.00 -0.16
CA LEU A 66 -3.13 2.36 -0.35
C LEU A 66 -2.07 3.33 0.13
N ARG A 67 -1.14 2.85 0.96
CA ARG A 67 -0.06 3.67 1.49
C ARG A 67 1.27 2.97 1.31
N PHE A 68 2.26 3.75 0.94
CA PHE A 68 3.65 3.30 0.82
C PHE A 68 4.49 4.04 1.84
N TYR A 69 5.14 3.31 2.72
CA TYR A 69 6.07 3.85 3.70
C TYR A 69 7.48 3.50 3.24
N TYR A 70 8.22 4.50 2.79
CA TYR A 70 9.60 4.30 2.33
C TYR A 70 10.52 4.32 3.54
N LEU A 71 11.13 3.21 3.84
CA LEU A 71 11.99 3.07 5.01
C LEU A 71 13.39 3.58 4.68
N GLY A 72 13.90 4.47 5.52
CA GLY A 72 15.20 5.08 5.32
C GLY A 72 15.36 6.31 6.20
N ASN A 73 16.39 7.12 5.92
CA ASN A 73 16.79 8.22 6.79
C ASN A 73 15.81 9.38 6.85
N ASN A 74 14.95 9.54 5.87
CA ASN A 74 13.97 10.62 5.81
C ASN A 74 12.54 10.10 5.69
N TRP A 75 12.21 9.13 6.52
CA TRP A 75 10.92 8.45 6.46
C TRP A 75 9.72 9.40 6.52
N LYS A 76 9.81 10.52 7.24
CA LYS A 76 8.69 11.48 7.37
C LYS A 76 8.23 12.06 6.03
N ARG A 77 9.14 12.20 5.08
CA ARG A 77 8.85 12.74 3.76
C ARG A 77 8.61 11.65 2.73
N ARG A 78 8.59 10.40 3.18
CA ARG A 78 8.57 9.26 2.30
C ARG A 78 7.37 8.36 2.52
N VAL A 79 6.24 9.00 2.83
CA VAL A 79 4.98 8.30 2.92
C VAL A 79 4.07 8.82 1.84
N GLU A 80 3.52 7.93 1.04
CA GLU A 80 2.56 8.25 0.00
C GLU A 80 1.23 7.58 0.32
N HIS A 81 0.16 8.33 0.14
CA HIS A 81 -1.19 7.84 0.34
C HIS A 81 -1.99 8.00 -0.96
N TYR A 82 -2.70 6.95 -1.34
CA TYR A 82 -3.60 6.94 -2.48
C TYR A 82 -4.96 6.39 -2.04
N GLY A 83 -6.04 7.03 -2.48
CA GLY A 83 -7.38 6.53 -2.26
C GLY A 83 -8.21 7.35 -1.31
N ALA A 84 -9.31 6.75 -0.82
CA ALA A 84 -10.43 7.45 -0.20
C ALA A 84 -10.15 7.96 1.22
N LYS A 85 -9.36 7.24 2.00
CA LYS A 85 -9.17 7.59 3.42
C LYS A 85 -7.97 8.51 3.60
N GLN A 86 -8.24 9.81 3.69
CA GLN A 86 -7.21 10.83 3.87
C GLN A 86 -7.20 11.38 5.29
N THR A 87 -7.23 10.50 6.27
CA THR A 87 -7.10 10.90 7.66
C THR A 87 -5.66 11.02 8.11
N TYR A 88 -4.75 10.76 7.21
CA TYR A 88 -3.33 10.73 7.49
C TYR A 88 -2.70 12.10 7.31
N ASP A 89 -1.95 12.55 8.31
CA ASP A 89 -1.17 13.78 8.26
C ASP A 89 0.31 13.40 8.15
N PRO A 90 0.97 13.66 7.02
CA PRO A 90 2.38 13.30 6.87
C PRO A 90 3.32 14.05 7.81
N GLU A 91 2.88 15.18 8.37
CA GLU A 91 3.64 15.94 9.37
C GLU A 91 3.31 15.52 10.80
N GLY A 92 2.31 14.69 10.99
CA GLY A 92 1.87 14.25 12.29
C GLY A 92 2.60 13.01 12.78
N VAL A 93 2.26 12.59 13.99
CA VAL A 93 2.79 11.36 14.56
C VAL A 93 2.11 10.17 13.89
N ILE A 94 2.92 9.29 13.35
CA ILE A 94 2.43 8.05 12.77
C ILE A 94 2.30 7.05 13.91
N ILE A 95 1.08 6.66 14.20
CA ILE A 95 0.80 5.59 15.16
C ILE A 95 0.54 4.33 14.33
N LEU A 96 1.47 3.45 14.40
CA LEU A 96 1.38 2.17 13.68
C LEU A 96 0.77 1.10 14.58
#